data_35054ac3403a1827a1e1de6c3f4409e9
#
_entry.id   35054ac3403a1827a1e1de6c3f4409e9
#
_cell.length_a   1.000
_cell.length_b   1.000
_cell.length_c   1.000
_cell.angle_alpha   90.00
_cell.angle_beta   90.00
_cell.angle_gamma   90.00
#
_symmetry.space_group_name_H-M   'P 1'
#
loop_
_entity.id
_entity.type
_entity.pdbx_description
1 polymer ?
#
loop_
_entity_poly.entity_id
_entity_poly.type
_entity_poly.pdbx_seq_one_letter_code
_entity_poly.pdbx_strand_id
1 'polypeptide(L)'
;MVTPLAAVRDRLEAAGIPDAAFEAAQLYMLATGRDARLSGGAPLTAFEQKRLDALCEKRCARFPLQYLCGEWDFLDLTLKVGPGVLIPRADTETVAEAAIEAAREAGPGAAVADLCSGTGAIALGVATHVPGARVTAVELSPDALAYLRANNAACGRPLCVVQADVLRWQEECAPGSFDVIVSNPPYIAPEEMAGLQPEIFHEPRMALEAPDGGLAFYKHIAPAYFGALKPGGRLILEIGWRQADAVCALCLSAGYEDVSVRSDLSSNPRCVLARRPIAF
;
A
#
# COMPACT_ATOMS: atom_id res chain seq x y z
N MET A 1 -21.08 -34.47 12.12
CA MET A 1 -21.63 -33.23 11.51
C MET A 1 -20.45 -32.34 11.13
N VAL A 2 -20.49 -31.79 9.93
CA VAL A 2 -19.48 -30.81 9.48
C VAL A 2 -19.74 -29.50 10.23
N THR A 3 -18.70 -28.91 10.81
CA THR A 3 -18.85 -27.61 11.51
C THR A 3 -19.07 -26.48 10.48
N PRO A 4 -19.73 -25.34 10.89
CA PRO A 4 -19.91 -24.21 10.00
C PRO A 4 -18.59 -23.70 9.40
N LEU A 5 -17.52 -23.66 10.20
CA LEU A 5 -16.18 -23.28 9.76
C LEU A 5 -15.62 -24.22 8.67
N ALA A 6 -15.75 -25.55 8.88
CA ALA A 6 -15.28 -26.54 7.92
C ALA A 6 -16.06 -26.44 6.58
N ALA A 7 -17.38 -26.23 6.66
CA ALA A 7 -18.22 -26.04 5.46
C ALA A 7 -17.79 -24.82 4.63
N VAL A 8 -17.44 -23.71 5.29
CA VAL A 8 -16.94 -22.50 4.61
C VAL A 8 -15.58 -22.78 3.99
N ARG A 9 -14.62 -23.37 4.74
CA ARG A 9 -13.32 -23.75 4.22
C ARG A 9 -13.45 -24.59 2.94
N ASP A 10 -14.25 -25.67 3.00
CA ASP A 10 -14.42 -26.59 1.87
C ASP A 10 -15.01 -25.85 0.62
N ARG A 11 -15.90 -24.88 0.82
CA ARG A 11 -16.43 -24.03 -0.26
C ARG A 11 -15.35 -23.11 -0.85
N LEU A 12 -14.51 -22.51 -0.01
CA LEU A 12 -13.40 -21.65 -0.46
C LEU A 12 -12.33 -22.46 -1.21
N GLU A 13 -11.99 -23.67 -0.72
CA GLU A 13 -11.09 -24.59 -1.41
C GLU A 13 -11.63 -24.96 -2.80
N ALA A 14 -12.91 -25.31 -2.89
CA ALA A 14 -13.57 -25.62 -4.16
C ALA A 14 -13.59 -24.42 -5.14
N ALA A 15 -13.58 -23.18 -4.62
CA ALA A 15 -13.47 -21.95 -5.40
C ALA A 15 -12.03 -21.57 -5.75
N GLY A 16 -11.02 -22.39 -5.36
CA GLY A 16 -9.60 -22.14 -5.62
C GLY A 16 -9.00 -20.99 -4.82
N ILE A 17 -9.53 -20.75 -3.62
CA ILE A 17 -8.93 -19.77 -2.68
C ILE A 17 -7.73 -20.41 -1.99
N PRO A 18 -6.51 -19.81 -2.07
CA PRO A 18 -5.28 -20.45 -1.59
C PRO A 18 -5.30 -20.75 -0.09
N ASP A 19 -5.57 -19.76 0.73
CA ASP A 19 -5.51 -19.86 2.19
C ASP A 19 -6.89 -20.08 2.82
N ALA A 20 -7.67 -21.00 2.27
CA ALA A 20 -9.07 -21.23 2.60
C ALA A 20 -9.35 -21.41 4.10
N ALA A 21 -8.44 -22.06 4.85
CA ALA A 21 -8.59 -22.25 6.29
C ALA A 21 -8.48 -20.95 7.08
N PHE A 22 -7.50 -20.11 6.75
CA PHE A 22 -7.33 -18.77 7.33
C PHE A 22 -8.53 -17.89 6.97
N GLU A 23 -8.88 -17.84 5.69
CA GLU A 23 -9.98 -16.99 5.22
C GLU A 23 -11.34 -17.41 5.79
N ALA A 24 -11.60 -18.72 5.91
CA ALA A 24 -12.81 -19.22 6.59
C ALA A 24 -12.91 -18.73 8.04
N ALA A 25 -11.77 -18.71 8.76
CA ALA A 25 -11.73 -18.18 10.13
C ALA A 25 -12.04 -16.68 10.18
N GLN A 26 -11.52 -15.89 9.23
CA GLN A 26 -11.83 -14.45 9.10
C GLN A 26 -13.32 -14.22 8.80
N LEU A 27 -13.87 -14.93 7.83
CA LEU A 27 -15.29 -14.82 7.49
C LEU A 27 -16.19 -15.23 8.65
N TYR A 28 -15.79 -16.27 9.40
CA TYR A 28 -16.52 -16.69 10.61
C TYR A 28 -16.50 -15.59 11.69
N MET A 29 -15.32 -15.00 11.94
CA MET A 29 -15.17 -13.88 12.86
C MET A 29 -16.05 -12.70 12.45
N LEU A 30 -16.03 -12.32 11.16
CA LEU A 30 -16.87 -11.25 10.63
C LEU A 30 -18.36 -11.51 10.80
N ALA A 31 -18.80 -12.76 10.62
CA ALA A 31 -20.19 -13.13 10.69
C ALA A 31 -20.72 -13.16 12.13
N THR A 32 -19.88 -13.60 13.08
CA THR A 32 -20.30 -13.97 14.44
C THR A 32 -19.72 -13.09 15.54
N GLY A 33 -18.66 -12.33 15.27
CA GLY A 33 -17.86 -11.63 16.29
C GLY A 33 -17.05 -12.57 17.20
N ARG A 34 -16.96 -13.87 16.89
CA ARG A 34 -16.29 -14.89 17.73
C ARG A 34 -15.03 -15.41 17.06
N ASP A 35 -13.97 -15.65 17.86
CA ASP A 35 -12.77 -16.30 17.38
C ASP A 35 -13.09 -17.75 16.95
N ALA A 36 -12.78 -18.07 15.70
CA ALA A 36 -13.03 -19.38 15.12
C ALA A 36 -12.30 -20.51 15.83
N ARG A 37 -11.09 -20.24 16.39
CA ARG A 37 -10.28 -21.22 17.14
C ARG A 37 -10.96 -21.66 18.44
N LEU A 38 -11.71 -20.74 19.06
CA LEU A 38 -12.38 -20.98 20.34
C LEU A 38 -13.82 -21.48 20.17
N SER A 39 -14.47 -21.17 19.04
CA SER A 39 -15.90 -21.35 18.86
C SER A 39 -16.32 -21.87 17.48
N GLY A 40 -15.40 -22.26 16.62
CA GLY A 40 -15.69 -22.68 15.23
C GLY A 40 -16.60 -23.91 15.07
N GLY A 41 -16.80 -24.67 16.14
CA GLY A 41 -17.77 -25.78 16.21
C GLY A 41 -19.11 -25.42 16.85
N ALA A 42 -19.26 -24.21 17.38
CA ALA A 42 -20.50 -23.80 18.04
C ALA A 42 -21.64 -23.61 17.03
N PRO A 43 -22.88 -23.93 17.40
CA PRO A 43 -24.06 -23.66 16.56
C PRO A 43 -24.19 -22.16 16.25
N LEU A 44 -24.56 -21.87 15.01
CA LEU A 44 -24.85 -20.50 14.57
C LEU A 44 -26.34 -20.21 14.71
N THR A 45 -26.67 -18.97 15.04
CA THR A 45 -28.04 -18.48 14.86
C THR A 45 -28.38 -18.38 13.38
N ALA A 46 -29.63 -18.36 13.02
CA ALA A 46 -30.08 -18.19 11.63
C ALA A 46 -29.56 -16.89 10.99
N PHE A 47 -29.39 -15.82 11.78
CA PHE A 47 -28.81 -14.56 11.33
C PHE A 47 -27.30 -14.69 11.03
N GLU A 48 -26.53 -15.28 11.94
CA GLU A 48 -25.09 -15.51 11.76
C GLU A 48 -24.84 -16.42 10.55
N GLN A 49 -25.64 -17.49 10.41
CA GLN A 49 -25.52 -18.40 9.26
C GLN A 49 -25.75 -17.66 7.95
N LYS A 50 -26.84 -16.89 7.85
CA LYS A 50 -27.14 -16.10 6.64
C LYS A 50 -26.03 -15.11 6.31
N ARG A 51 -25.45 -14.45 7.34
CA ARG A 51 -24.34 -13.51 7.16
C ARG A 51 -23.09 -14.22 6.69
N LEU A 52 -22.75 -15.37 7.28
CA LEU A 52 -21.60 -16.18 6.90
C LEU A 52 -21.71 -16.68 5.45
N ASP A 53 -22.90 -17.16 5.06
CA ASP A 53 -23.14 -17.62 3.71
C ASP A 53 -22.97 -16.50 2.69
N ALA A 54 -23.50 -15.31 2.96
CA ALA A 54 -23.37 -14.15 2.08
C ALA A 54 -21.91 -13.68 1.93
N LEU A 55 -21.11 -13.70 3.02
CA LEU A 55 -19.68 -13.40 2.98
C LEU A 55 -18.91 -14.45 2.17
N CYS A 56 -19.21 -15.74 2.41
CA CYS A 56 -18.61 -16.85 1.69
C CYS A 56 -18.93 -16.80 0.18
N GLU A 57 -20.16 -16.48 -0.21
CA GLU A 57 -20.54 -16.31 -1.62
C GLU A 57 -19.73 -15.21 -2.30
N LYS A 58 -19.63 -14.04 -1.67
CA LYS A 58 -18.81 -12.94 -2.20
C LYS A 58 -17.34 -13.36 -2.35
N ARG A 59 -16.78 -14.05 -1.36
CA ARG A 59 -15.39 -14.47 -1.41
C ARG A 59 -15.16 -15.56 -2.47
N CYS A 60 -16.06 -16.51 -2.62
CA CYS A 60 -16.03 -17.49 -3.72
C CYS A 60 -16.13 -16.84 -5.10
N ALA A 61 -16.80 -15.70 -5.21
CA ALA A 61 -16.82 -14.85 -6.41
C ALA A 61 -15.56 -13.98 -6.56
N ARG A 62 -14.48 -14.28 -5.81
CA ARG A 62 -13.17 -13.61 -5.85
C ARG A 62 -13.18 -12.15 -5.37
N PHE A 63 -14.23 -11.72 -4.63
CA PHE A 63 -14.20 -10.41 -3.97
C PHE A 63 -13.14 -10.41 -2.86
N PRO A 64 -12.26 -9.39 -2.77
CA PRO A 64 -11.14 -9.38 -1.83
C PRO A 64 -11.56 -9.56 -0.37
N LEU A 65 -10.86 -10.44 0.36
CA LEU A 65 -11.10 -10.66 1.79
C LEU A 65 -10.98 -9.34 2.57
N GLN A 66 -9.96 -8.54 2.28
CA GLN A 66 -9.69 -7.27 2.94
C GLN A 66 -10.88 -6.30 2.82
N TYR A 67 -11.51 -6.26 1.67
CA TYR A 67 -12.71 -5.44 1.46
C TYR A 67 -13.94 -6.00 2.22
N LEU A 68 -14.00 -7.31 2.43
CA LEU A 68 -15.02 -7.91 3.29
C LEU A 68 -14.78 -7.57 4.77
N CYS A 69 -13.52 -7.54 5.20
CA CYS A 69 -13.12 -7.15 6.54
C CYS A 69 -13.37 -5.65 6.80
N GLY A 70 -13.19 -4.80 5.78
CA GLY A 70 -13.31 -3.35 5.89
C GLY A 70 -12.11 -2.68 6.53
N GLU A 71 -11.18 -3.45 7.06
CA GLU A 71 -9.91 -3.00 7.64
C GLU A 71 -8.82 -4.05 7.40
N TRP A 72 -7.56 -3.60 7.36
CA TRP A 72 -6.41 -4.47 7.14
C TRP A 72 -5.17 -3.95 7.84
N ASP A 73 -4.34 -4.87 8.33
CA ASP A 73 -3.13 -4.53 9.04
C ASP A 73 -2.00 -4.17 8.09
N PHE A 74 -1.20 -3.18 8.47
CA PHE A 74 0.02 -2.74 7.79
C PHE A 74 1.00 -2.22 8.84
N LEU A 75 2.18 -2.81 8.95
CA LEU A 75 3.08 -2.61 10.10
C LEU A 75 2.30 -2.91 11.41
N ASP A 76 2.29 -1.97 12.32
CA ASP A 76 1.53 -2.01 13.58
C ASP A 76 0.22 -1.19 13.55
N LEU A 77 -0.26 -0.86 12.34
CA LEU A 77 -1.48 -0.08 12.11
C LEU A 77 -2.59 -0.95 11.56
N THR A 78 -3.81 -0.73 12.02
CA THR A 78 -5.03 -1.27 11.37
C THR A 78 -5.68 -0.17 10.54
N LEU A 79 -5.67 -0.33 9.22
CA LEU A 79 -6.13 0.67 8.26
C LEU A 79 -7.49 0.29 7.68
N LYS A 80 -8.39 1.24 7.58
CA LYS A 80 -9.66 1.08 6.84
C LYS A 80 -9.36 0.92 5.36
N VAL A 81 -9.99 -0.08 4.77
CA VAL A 81 -9.89 -0.42 3.35
C VAL A 81 -11.26 -0.76 2.78
N GLY A 82 -11.43 -0.65 1.47
CA GLY A 82 -12.65 -1.01 0.79
C GLY A 82 -12.60 -0.64 -0.69
N PRO A 83 -13.66 -0.87 -1.46
CA PRO A 83 -13.71 -0.53 -2.88
C PRO A 83 -13.31 0.94 -3.11
N GLY A 84 -12.47 1.17 -4.10
CA GLY A 84 -11.99 2.51 -4.47
C GLY A 84 -10.60 2.87 -3.95
N VAL A 85 -9.93 2.02 -3.15
CA VAL A 85 -8.55 2.22 -2.72
C VAL A 85 -7.73 0.94 -2.87
N LEU A 86 -6.44 1.06 -3.16
CA LEU A 86 -5.50 -0.06 -3.17
C LEU A 86 -5.40 -0.67 -1.77
N ILE A 87 -5.51 -1.99 -1.68
CA ILE A 87 -5.28 -2.74 -0.44
C ILE A 87 -3.78 -2.68 -0.11
N PRO A 88 -3.38 -2.25 1.10
CA PRO A 88 -1.97 -2.29 1.51
C PRO A 88 -1.38 -3.68 1.38
N ARG A 89 -0.18 -3.78 0.79
CA ARG A 89 0.55 -5.04 0.58
C ARG A 89 1.65 -5.19 1.60
N ALA A 90 1.90 -6.42 2.04
CA ALA A 90 3.02 -6.72 2.94
C ALA A 90 4.38 -6.31 2.33
N ASP A 91 4.54 -6.46 1.01
CA ASP A 91 5.77 -6.04 0.33
C ASP A 91 6.05 -4.54 0.46
N THR A 92 4.99 -3.71 0.52
CA THR A 92 5.09 -2.25 0.71
C THR A 92 5.64 -1.87 2.10
N GLU A 93 5.60 -2.79 3.09
CA GLU A 93 6.22 -2.56 4.39
C GLU A 93 7.72 -2.34 4.27
N THR A 94 8.40 -3.03 3.33
CA THR A 94 9.82 -2.79 3.02
C THR A 94 10.09 -1.35 2.60
N VAL A 95 9.17 -0.75 1.85
CA VAL A 95 9.25 0.65 1.39
C VAL A 95 8.99 1.62 2.54
N ALA A 96 7.98 1.33 3.35
CA ALA A 96 7.65 2.13 4.53
C ALA A 96 8.80 2.13 5.55
N GLU A 97 9.43 0.96 5.80
CA GLU A 97 10.60 0.84 6.66
C GLU A 97 11.78 1.68 6.14
N ALA A 98 12.06 1.64 4.83
CA ALA A 98 13.08 2.47 4.22
C ALA A 98 12.80 3.98 4.40
N ALA A 99 11.54 4.39 4.26
CA ALA A 99 11.13 5.78 4.48
C ALA A 99 11.26 6.19 5.95
N ILE A 100 10.91 5.31 6.88
CA ILE A 100 11.07 5.50 8.33
C ILE A 100 12.55 5.68 8.69
N GLU A 101 13.42 4.81 8.18
CA GLU A 101 14.87 4.88 8.39
C GLU A 101 15.43 6.21 7.86
N ALA A 102 15.11 6.58 6.62
CA ALA A 102 15.55 7.82 6.01
C ALA A 102 15.05 9.07 6.78
N ALA A 103 13.81 9.04 7.24
CA ALA A 103 13.26 10.14 8.04
C ALA A 103 13.91 10.25 9.42
N ARG A 104 14.30 9.14 10.06
CA ARG A 104 15.08 9.14 11.31
C ARG A 104 16.50 9.69 11.09
N GLU A 105 17.16 9.31 9.99
CA GLU A 105 18.47 9.83 9.61
C GLU A 105 18.46 11.34 9.37
N ALA A 106 17.39 11.86 8.77
CA ALA A 106 17.21 13.29 8.55
C ALA A 106 17.01 14.09 9.86
N GLY A 107 16.64 13.42 10.95
CA GLY A 107 16.55 13.99 12.28
C GLY A 107 15.20 14.64 12.63
N PRO A 108 15.14 15.34 13.76
CA PRO A 108 13.90 15.93 14.25
C PRO A 108 13.26 16.91 13.24
N GLY A 109 11.95 16.77 13.02
CA GLY A 109 11.23 17.62 12.10
C GLY A 109 11.41 17.25 10.62
N ALA A 110 11.92 16.05 10.33
CA ALA A 110 12.05 15.54 8.95
C ALA A 110 10.77 15.82 8.14
N ALA A 111 10.94 16.39 6.96
CA ALA A 111 9.86 16.65 6.02
C ALA A 111 9.76 15.50 5.01
N VAL A 112 8.64 14.80 4.99
CA VAL A 112 8.42 13.61 4.16
C VAL A 112 7.22 13.84 3.25
N ALA A 113 7.33 13.49 1.96
CA ALA A 113 6.20 13.41 1.04
C ALA A 113 5.97 11.95 0.64
N ASP A 114 4.75 11.47 0.82
CA ASP A 114 4.27 10.18 0.31
C ASP A 114 3.40 10.44 -0.91
N LEU A 115 3.89 10.05 -2.08
CA LEU A 115 3.22 10.26 -3.37
C LEU A 115 2.41 9.02 -3.75
N CYS A 116 1.18 9.21 -4.23
CA CYS A 116 0.21 8.12 -4.46
C CYS A 116 -0.15 7.39 -3.17
N SER A 117 -0.53 8.13 -2.13
CA SER A 117 -0.63 7.62 -0.76
C SER A 117 -1.72 6.56 -0.53
N GLY A 118 -2.72 6.44 -1.39
CA GLY A 118 -3.79 5.45 -1.25
C GLY A 118 -4.53 5.54 0.10
N THR A 119 -4.42 4.49 0.91
CA THR A 119 -4.96 4.46 2.28
C THR A 119 -4.16 5.30 3.27
N GLY A 120 -3.00 5.82 2.87
CA GLY A 120 -2.04 6.48 3.75
C GLY A 120 -1.10 5.52 4.48
N ALA A 121 -0.97 4.29 4.04
CA ALA A 121 -0.21 3.24 4.72
C ALA A 121 1.24 3.67 5.01
N ILE A 122 1.98 4.14 3.99
CA ILE A 122 3.36 4.59 4.14
C ILE A 122 3.42 5.87 4.98
N ALA A 123 2.60 6.88 4.65
CA ALA A 123 2.58 8.17 5.36
C ALA A 123 2.30 8.00 6.86
N LEU A 124 1.30 7.19 7.22
CA LEU A 124 0.93 6.91 8.61
C LEU A 124 1.99 6.07 9.31
N GLY A 125 2.61 5.11 8.63
CA GLY A 125 3.74 4.35 9.12
C GLY A 125 4.89 5.30 9.52
N VAL A 126 5.28 6.22 8.64
CA VAL A 126 6.32 7.24 8.95
C VAL A 126 5.88 8.13 10.12
N ALA A 127 4.67 8.68 10.10
CA ALA A 127 4.20 9.58 11.16
C ALA A 127 4.12 8.90 12.53
N THR A 128 3.86 7.59 12.57
CA THR A 128 3.81 6.81 13.81
C THR A 128 5.20 6.50 14.34
N HIS A 129 6.12 6.08 13.45
CA HIS A 129 7.43 5.60 13.87
C HIS A 129 8.52 6.69 13.94
N VAL A 130 8.22 7.92 13.43
CA VAL A 130 9.12 9.07 13.48
C VAL A 130 8.39 10.25 14.13
N PRO A 131 8.27 10.27 15.47
CA PRO A 131 7.60 11.37 16.17
C PRO A 131 8.22 12.72 15.81
N GLY A 132 7.36 13.66 15.42
CA GLY A 132 7.79 15.01 15.01
C GLY A 132 8.11 15.14 13.50
N ALA A 133 8.09 14.07 12.72
CA ALA A 133 8.13 14.19 11.27
C ALA A 133 6.90 14.98 10.74
N ARG A 134 7.13 15.79 9.72
CA ARG A 134 6.07 16.52 9.01
C ARG A 134 5.78 15.76 7.72
N VAL A 135 4.70 14.99 7.73
CA VAL A 135 4.38 14.09 6.62
C VAL A 135 3.26 14.67 5.78
N THR A 136 3.51 14.80 4.48
CA THR A 136 2.53 15.19 3.45
C THR A 136 2.15 13.95 2.67
N ALA A 137 0.86 13.63 2.64
CA ALA A 137 0.28 12.53 1.88
C ALA A 137 -0.47 13.07 0.67
N VAL A 138 -0.01 12.70 -0.54
CA VAL A 138 -0.54 13.21 -1.80
C VAL A 138 -1.30 12.10 -2.52
N GLU A 139 -2.58 12.34 -2.77
CA GLU A 139 -3.47 11.37 -3.42
C GLU A 139 -4.39 12.07 -4.41
N LEU A 140 -4.59 11.46 -5.58
CA LEU A 140 -5.44 12.02 -6.64
C LEU A 140 -6.91 11.58 -6.49
N SER A 141 -7.13 10.31 -6.16
CA SER A 141 -8.45 9.69 -6.13
C SER A 141 -9.31 10.21 -4.97
N PRO A 142 -10.50 10.79 -5.21
CA PRO A 142 -11.41 11.17 -4.13
C PRO A 142 -11.84 9.98 -3.26
N ASP A 143 -11.97 8.78 -3.84
CA ASP A 143 -12.37 7.58 -3.13
C ASP A 143 -11.25 7.13 -2.17
N ALA A 144 -10.00 7.08 -2.64
CA ALA A 144 -8.85 6.77 -1.80
C ALA A 144 -8.64 7.82 -0.70
N LEU A 145 -8.85 9.11 -1.02
CA LEU A 145 -8.78 10.20 -0.02
C LEU A 145 -9.78 10.04 1.11
N ALA A 146 -10.94 9.46 0.87
CA ALA A 146 -11.89 9.19 1.94
C ALA A 146 -11.31 8.20 2.97
N TYR A 147 -10.64 7.14 2.51
CA TYR A 147 -9.93 6.20 3.37
C TYR A 147 -8.73 6.84 4.05
N LEU A 148 -7.88 7.56 3.31
CA LEU A 148 -6.72 8.28 3.85
C LEU A 148 -7.12 9.20 5.01
N ARG A 149 -8.15 10.02 4.83
CA ARG A 149 -8.65 10.93 5.88
C ARG A 149 -9.21 10.18 7.08
N ALA A 150 -9.95 9.08 6.84
CA ALA A 150 -10.50 8.25 7.91
C ALA A 150 -9.39 7.56 8.72
N ASN A 151 -8.35 7.06 8.06
CA ASN A 151 -7.19 6.44 8.69
C ASN A 151 -6.34 7.46 9.45
N ASN A 152 -6.11 8.64 8.86
CA ASN A 152 -5.42 9.74 9.53
C ASN A 152 -6.12 10.17 10.83
N ALA A 153 -7.45 10.30 10.78
CA ALA A 153 -8.24 10.64 11.97
C ALA A 153 -8.17 9.55 13.04
N ALA A 154 -8.21 8.27 12.65
CA ALA A 154 -8.14 7.13 13.58
C ALA A 154 -6.75 6.98 14.22
N CYS A 155 -5.69 7.20 13.47
CA CYS A 155 -4.30 7.09 13.94
C CYS A 155 -3.91 8.23 14.91
N GLY A 156 -4.60 9.36 14.89
CA GLY A 156 -4.30 10.52 15.76
C GLY A 156 -2.95 11.18 15.45
N ARG A 157 -2.37 10.92 14.27
CA ARG A 157 -1.13 11.53 13.80
C ARG A 157 -1.47 12.51 12.67
N PRO A 158 -1.22 13.81 12.84
CA PRO A 158 -1.63 14.78 11.83
C PRO A 158 -0.76 14.67 10.57
N LEU A 159 -1.35 14.19 9.48
CA LEU A 159 -0.78 14.30 8.13
C LEU A 159 -1.27 15.58 7.46
N CYS A 160 -0.43 16.20 6.64
CA CYS A 160 -0.87 17.15 5.63
C CYS A 160 -1.43 16.36 4.43
N VAL A 161 -2.75 16.27 4.30
CA VAL A 161 -3.39 15.53 3.20
C VAL A 161 -3.67 16.47 2.04
N VAL A 162 -3.07 16.19 0.89
CA VAL A 162 -3.17 16.98 -0.33
C VAL A 162 -3.88 16.15 -1.41
N GLN A 163 -4.94 16.73 -2.01
CA GLN A 163 -5.55 16.16 -3.21
C GLN A 163 -4.88 16.75 -4.43
N ALA A 164 -4.00 16.00 -5.09
CA ALA A 164 -3.29 16.46 -6.27
C ALA A 164 -2.85 15.30 -7.17
N ASP A 165 -2.65 15.62 -8.45
CA ASP A 165 -1.98 14.74 -9.40
C ASP A 165 -0.47 14.85 -9.20
N VAL A 166 0.17 13.74 -8.82
CA VAL A 166 1.62 13.69 -8.62
C VAL A 166 2.42 14.02 -9.89
N LEU A 167 1.81 13.92 -11.07
CA LEU A 167 2.41 14.33 -12.33
C LEU A 167 2.46 15.86 -12.52
N ARG A 168 1.86 16.63 -11.61
CA ARG A 168 1.83 18.10 -11.63
C ARG A 168 2.20 18.74 -10.31
N TRP A 169 1.97 18.04 -9.19
CA TRP A 169 2.15 18.62 -7.85
C TRP A 169 3.58 19.09 -7.56
N GLN A 170 4.60 18.56 -8.24
CA GLN A 170 5.97 19.04 -8.12
C GLN A 170 6.11 20.55 -8.43
N GLU A 171 5.20 21.11 -9.23
CA GLU A 171 5.17 22.56 -9.57
C GLU A 171 4.83 23.42 -8.36
N GLU A 172 4.13 22.86 -7.37
CA GLU A 172 3.75 23.51 -6.11
C GLU A 172 4.81 23.32 -5.00
N CYS A 173 5.79 22.44 -5.22
CA CYS A 173 6.82 22.12 -4.23
C CYS A 173 7.93 23.17 -4.27
N ALA A 174 8.19 23.81 -3.13
CA ALA A 174 9.37 24.66 -3.02
C ALA A 174 10.66 23.83 -3.14
N PRO A 175 11.72 24.38 -3.77
CA PRO A 175 13.01 23.70 -3.83
C PRO A 175 13.53 23.35 -2.44
N GLY A 176 14.01 22.10 -2.26
CA GLY A 176 14.57 21.63 -0.99
C GLY A 176 13.56 21.57 0.15
N SER A 177 12.27 21.33 -0.13
CA SER A 177 11.22 21.26 0.89
C SER A 177 11.16 19.93 1.65
N PHE A 178 11.68 18.83 1.06
CA PHE A 178 11.59 17.50 1.63
C PHE A 178 12.95 16.86 1.91
N ASP A 179 13.03 16.16 3.03
CA ASP A 179 14.16 15.29 3.38
C ASP A 179 13.99 13.92 2.72
N VAL A 180 12.73 13.45 2.62
CA VAL A 180 12.38 12.15 2.02
C VAL A 180 11.17 12.33 1.10
N ILE A 181 11.24 11.77 -0.09
CA ILE A 181 10.10 11.56 -0.97
C ILE A 181 9.97 10.05 -1.18
N VAL A 182 8.81 9.51 -0.85
CA VAL A 182 8.50 8.09 -1.04
C VAL A 182 7.27 7.93 -1.91
N SER A 183 7.21 6.86 -2.68
CA SER A 183 6.03 6.53 -3.49
C SER A 183 5.90 5.03 -3.71
N ASN A 184 4.67 4.55 -3.63
CA ASN A 184 4.22 3.32 -4.28
C ASN A 184 3.31 3.71 -5.46
N PRO A 185 3.86 4.08 -6.62
CA PRO A 185 3.07 4.51 -7.76
C PRO A 185 2.49 3.30 -8.50
N PRO A 186 1.48 3.49 -9.36
CA PRO A 186 1.07 2.47 -10.31
C PRO A 186 2.26 2.03 -11.17
N TYR A 187 2.47 0.71 -11.32
CA TYR A 187 3.63 0.16 -12.03
C TYR A 187 3.35 -1.09 -12.87
N ILE A 188 2.12 -1.54 -12.93
CA ILE A 188 1.77 -2.74 -13.69
C ILE A 188 1.56 -2.35 -15.16
N ALA A 189 2.29 -3.00 -16.06
CA ALA A 189 2.10 -2.78 -17.48
C ALA A 189 0.70 -3.24 -17.92
N PRO A 190 0.03 -2.54 -18.87
CA PRO A 190 -1.29 -2.95 -19.37
C PRO A 190 -1.35 -4.40 -19.83
N GLU A 191 -0.27 -4.91 -20.41
CA GLU A 191 -0.15 -6.28 -20.93
C GLU A 191 -0.09 -7.32 -19.81
N GLU A 192 0.39 -6.94 -18.63
CA GLU A 192 0.53 -7.81 -17.46
C GLU A 192 -0.78 -7.94 -16.68
N MET A 193 -1.71 -7.00 -16.85
CA MET A 193 -2.99 -6.99 -16.12
C MET A 193 -3.77 -8.29 -16.25
N ALA A 194 -3.83 -8.87 -17.44
CA ALA A 194 -4.61 -10.09 -17.70
C ALA A 194 -4.10 -11.33 -16.94
N GLY A 195 -2.85 -11.33 -16.49
CA GLY A 195 -2.22 -12.42 -15.74
C GLY A 195 -2.36 -12.34 -14.22
N LEU A 196 -3.01 -11.30 -13.71
CA LEU A 196 -3.14 -11.06 -12.29
C LEU A 196 -4.25 -11.90 -11.65
N GLN A 197 -4.19 -12.02 -10.33
CA GLN A 197 -5.23 -12.69 -9.56
C GLN A 197 -6.58 -11.98 -9.73
N PRO A 198 -7.69 -12.71 -9.79
CA PRO A 198 -9.02 -12.13 -10.01
C PRO A 198 -9.42 -11.08 -8.99
N GLU A 199 -8.95 -11.16 -7.76
CA GLU A 199 -9.19 -10.20 -6.69
C GLU A 199 -8.76 -8.78 -7.06
N ILE A 200 -7.65 -8.64 -7.78
CA ILE A 200 -7.07 -7.35 -8.17
C ILE A 200 -8.01 -6.54 -9.07
N PHE A 201 -8.86 -7.20 -9.85
CA PHE A 201 -9.83 -6.51 -10.70
C PHE A 201 -10.96 -5.80 -9.93
N HIS A 202 -11.08 -6.04 -8.63
CA HIS A 202 -11.96 -5.27 -7.74
C HIS A 202 -11.30 -3.99 -7.20
N GLU A 203 -9.99 -3.86 -7.36
CA GLU A 203 -9.23 -2.67 -6.95
C GLU A 203 -9.21 -1.61 -8.06
N PRO A 204 -9.00 -0.32 -7.71
CA PRO A 204 -9.04 0.73 -8.73
C PRO A 204 -7.88 0.57 -9.73
N ARG A 205 -8.22 0.44 -11.01
CA ARG A 205 -7.26 0.25 -12.09
C ARG A 205 -6.19 1.36 -12.12
N MET A 206 -6.59 2.60 -11.81
CA MET A 206 -5.66 3.74 -11.75
C MET A 206 -4.57 3.61 -10.67
N ALA A 207 -4.78 2.78 -9.66
CA ALA A 207 -3.78 2.51 -8.62
C ALA A 207 -2.84 1.36 -8.98
N LEU A 208 -3.07 0.68 -10.09
CA LEU A 208 -2.36 -0.52 -10.51
C LEU A 208 -1.58 -0.31 -11.81
N GLU A 209 -2.26 0.21 -12.84
CA GLU A 209 -1.78 0.23 -14.20
C GLU A 209 -1.00 1.52 -14.54
N ALA A 210 0.14 1.36 -15.18
CA ALA A 210 0.91 2.46 -15.73
C ALA A 210 1.35 2.18 -17.17
N PRO A 211 1.30 3.20 -18.06
CA PRO A 211 1.84 3.08 -19.43
C PRO A 211 3.37 2.85 -19.44
N ASP A 212 3.93 2.77 -20.65
CA ASP A 212 5.36 2.63 -20.89
C ASP A 212 5.98 1.39 -20.22
N GLY A 213 5.29 0.26 -20.29
CA GLY A 213 5.71 -0.98 -19.63
C GLY A 213 5.75 -0.85 -18.10
N GLY A 214 4.83 -0.07 -17.53
CA GLY A 214 4.76 0.19 -16.09
C GLY A 214 5.73 1.26 -15.59
N LEU A 215 6.48 1.96 -16.47
CA LEU A 215 7.55 2.88 -16.06
C LEU A 215 7.15 4.36 -16.09
N ALA A 216 5.95 4.70 -16.52
CA ALA A 216 5.55 6.09 -16.77
C ALA A 216 5.70 6.98 -15.52
N PHE A 217 5.29 6.52 -14.34
CA PHE A 217 5.41 7.29 -13.10
C PHE A 217 6.87 7.50 -12.70
N TYR A 218 7.72 6.49 -12.82
CA TYR A 218 9.15 6.62 -12.48
C TYR A 218 9.88 7.60 -13.41
N LYS A 219 9.57 7.55 -14.71
CA LYS A 219 10.11 8.50 -15.72
C LYS A 219 9.77 9.95 -15.39
N HIS A 220 8.64 10.17 -14.72
CA HIS A 220 8.23 11.50 -14.28
C HIS A 220 8.78 11.83 -12.89
N ILE A 221 8.53 10.99 -11.89
CA ILE A 221 8.84 11.27 -10.48
C ILE A 221 10.35 11.51 -10.28
N ALA A 222 11.21 10.67 -10.83
CA ALA A 222 12.63 10.79 -10.59
C ALA A 222 13.20 12.17 -10.99
N PRO A 223 13.01 12.71 -12.20
CA PRO A 223 13.52 14.04 -12.53
C PRO A 223 12.70 15.17 -11.94
N ALA A 224 11.35 15.07 -11.91
CA ALA A 224 10.49 16.18 -11.53
C ALA A 224 10.61 16.56 -10.05
N TYR A 225 10.80 15.57 -9.18
CA TYR A 225 10.92 15.78 -7.72
C TYR A 225 12.37 15.95 -7.24
N PHE A 226 13.35 15.87 -8.12
CA PHE A 226 14.75 16.05 -7.75
C PHE A 226 14.99 17.41 -7.05
N GLY A 227 14.42 18.48 -7.61
CA GLY A 227 14.54 19.82 -7.03
C GLY A 227 13.82 20.01 -5.70
N ALA A 228 12.76 19.26 -5.44
CA ALA A 228 11.97 19.33 -4.22
C ALA A 228 12.66 18.64 -3.02
N LEU A 229 13.56 17.68 -3.25
CA LEU A 229 14.39 17.12 -2.21
C LEU A 229 15.46 18.12 -1.75
N LYS A 230 15.83 18.10 -0.49
CA LYS A 230 17.02 18.79 0.02
C LYS A 230 18.31 18.13 -0.52
N PRO A 231 19.43 18.84 -0.57
CA PRO A 231 20.72 18.19 -0.74
C PRO A 231 20.91 17.08 0.32
N GLY A 232 21.30 15.87 -0.10
CA GLY A 232 21.36 14.69 0.75
C GLY A 232 20.03 13.96 0.99
N GLY A 233 18.90 14.54 0.56
CA GLY A 233 17.57 13.94 0.70
C GLY A 233 17.39 12.67 -0.12
N ARG A 234 16.43 11.84 0.27
CA ARG A 234 16.21 10.50 -0.28
C ARG A 234 14.95 10.42 -1.14
N LEU A 235 15.06 9.81 -2.32
CA LEU A 235 13.93 9.31 -3.11
C LEU A 235 13.83 7.80 -2.88
N ILE A 236 12.62 7.32 -2.56
CA ILE A 236 12.33 5.92 -2.26
C ILE A 236 11.13 5.50 -3.09
N LEU A 237 11.29 4.48 -3.94
CA LEU A 237 10.26 4.07 -4.89
C LEU A 237 9.98 2.58 -4.74
N GLU A 238 8.72 2.20 -4.52
CA GLU A 238 8.29 0.82 -4.73
C GLU A 238 8.38 0.48 -6.20
N ILE A 239 8.77 -0.76 -6.50
CA ILE A 239 8.92 -1.25 -7.87
C ILE A 239 8.34 -2.64 -8.05
N GLY A 240 7.90 -2.95 -9.26
CA GLY A 240 7.71 -4.32 -9.68
C GLY A 240 9.07 -5.07 -9.69
N TRP A 241 9.06 -6.33 -9.29
CA TRP A 241 10.28 -7.12 -9.07
C TRP A 241 11.23 -7.22 -10.29
N ARG A 242 10.75 -6.95 -11.50
CA ARG A 242 11.54 -6.92 -12.75
C ARG A 242 12.01 -5.53 -13.16
N GLN A 243 11.61 -4.48 -12.44
CA GLN A 243 11.83 -3.09 -12.87
C GLN A 243 13.09 -2.45 -12.26
N ALA A 244 13.81 -3.16 -11.39
CA ALA A 244 14.93 -2.61 -10.62
C ALA A 244 15.96 -1.89 -11.48
N ASP A 245 16.50 -2.56 -12.51
CA ASP A 245 17.55 -2.00 -13.38
C ASP A 245 17.07 -0.75 -14.11
N ALA A 246 15.82 -0.79 -14.63
CA ALA A 246 15.24 0.34 -15.35
C ALA A 246 15.03 1.55 -14.44
N VAL A 247 14.50 1.34 -13.23
CA VAL A 247 14.23 2.44 -12.28
C VAL A 247 15.53 3.00 -11.72
N CYS A 248 16.53 2.15 -11.42
CA CYS A 248 17.87 2.60 -11.04
C CYS A 248 18.49 3.50 -12.13
N ALA A 249 18.41 3.08 -13.41
CA ALA A 249 18.92 3.88 -14.53
C ALA A 249 18.21 5.23 -14.66
N LEU A 250 16.89 5.28 -14.43
CA LEU A 250 16.13 6.54 -14.41
C LEU A 250 16.60 7.47 -13.28
N CYS A 251 16.81 6.94 -12.07
CA CYS A 251 17.33 7.74 -10.96
C CYS A 251 18.74 8.28 -11.25
N LEU A 252 19.65 7.44 -11.74
CA LEU A 252 21.00 7.88 -12.12
C LEU A 252 20.97 8.95 -13.21
N SER A 253 20.12 8.77 -14.24
CA SER A 253 19.97 9.75 -15.32
C SER A 253 19.36 11.08 -14.85
N ALA A 254 18.57 11.06 -13.79
CA ALA A 254 18.01 12.26 -13.15
C ALA A 254 19.01 12.98 -12.22
N GLY A 255 20.22 12.42 -12.02
CA GLY A 255 21.28 13.04 -11.23
C GLY A 255 21.36 12.57 -9.78
N TYR A 256 20.62 11.52 -9.41
CA TYR A 256 20.75 10.91 -8.09
C TYR A 256 22.07 10.10 -8.00
N GLU A 257 22.56 9.96 -6.77
CA GLU A 257 23.70 9.12 -6.40
C GLU A 257 23.30 8.07 -5.35
N ASP A 258 24.19 7.15 -5.00
CA ASP A 258 23.95 6.08 -4.02
C ASP A 258 22.67 5.28 -4.33
N VAL A 259 22.44 5.02 -5.62
CA VAL A 259 21.27 4.26 -6.06
C VAL A 259 21.43 2.81 -5.70
N SER A 260 20.49 2.28 -4.94
CA SER A 260 20.52 0.89 -4.44
C SER A 260 19.12 0.28 -4.47
N VAL A 261 19.08 -1.05 -4.36
CA VAL A 261 17.84 -1.83 -4.34
C VAL A 261 17.73 -2.57 -3.02
N ARG A 262 16.54 -2.51 -2.38
CA ARG A 262 16.17 -3.33 -1.23
C ARG A 262 15.17 -4.38 -1.67
N SER A 263 15.38 -5.62 -1.23
CA SER A 263 14.46 -6.74 -1.47
C SER A 263 13.43 -6.86 -0.36
N ASP A 264 12.26 -7.41 -0.71
CA ASP A 264 11.24 -7.83 0.24
C ASP A 264 11.64 -9.13 0.98
N LEU A 265 10.80 -9.60 1.89
CA LEU A 265 11.01 -10.83 2.66
C LEU A 265 11.09 -12.09 1.78
N SER A 266 10.56 -12.04 0.57
CA SER A 266 10.66 -13.12 -0.42
C SER A 266 11.91 -13.02 -1.30
N SER A 267 12.83 -12.07 -0.99
CA SER A 267 14.06 -11.79 -1.73
C SER A 267 13.84 -11.25 -3.14
N ASN A 268 12.66 -10.71 -3.45
CA ASN A 268 12.42 -10.01 -4.70
C ASN A 268 12.80 -8.54 -4.59
N PRO A 269 13.42 -7.93 -5.62
CA PRO A 269 13.61 -6.48 -5.66
C PRO A 269 12.28 -5.76 -5.46
N ARG A 270 12.21 -4.86 -4.46
CA ARG A 270 10.94 -4.20 -4.11
C ARG A 270 11.06 -2.70 -3.98
N CYS A 271 12.21 -2.19 -3.61
CA CYS A 271 12.40 -0.79 -3.31
C CYS A 271 13.68 -0.27 -3.94
N VAL A 272 13.60 0.81 -4.71
CA VAL A 272 14.76 1.58 -5.17
C VAL A 272 14.95 2.77 -4.24
N LEU A 273 16.16 2.91 -3.69
CA LEU A 273 16.59 4.04 -2.89
C LEU A 273 17.60 4.86 -3.69
N ALA A 274 17.46 6.18 -3.72
CA ALA A 274 18.34 7.08 -4.41
C ALA A 274 18.55 8.35 -3.57
N ARG A 275 19.74 8.95 -3.61
CA ARG A 275 20.08 10.13 -2.84
C ARG A 275 20.33 11.34 -3.76
N ARG A 276 19.72 12.49 -3.43
CA ARG A 276 20.14 13.75 -4.06
C ARG A 276 21.56 14.10 -3.58
N PRO A 277 22.51 14.44 -4.48
CA PRO A 277 23.85 14.85 -4.08
C PRO A 277 23.85 15.99 -3.05
N ILE A 278 24.83 15.94 -2.14
CA ILE A 278 25.11 17.07 -1.27
C ILE A 278 25.87 18.09 -2.12
N ALA A 279 25.26 19.27 -2.35
CA ALA A 279 25.97 20.33 -3.05
C ALA A 279 27.20 20.74 -2.20
N PHE A 280 28.38 20.73 -2.82
CA PHE A 280 29.60 21.27 -2.25
C PHE A 280 29.68 22.77 -2.50
#